data_9462d7d035d4a4f5cec9a00d527634ea
#
_entry.id   9462d7d035d4a4f5cec9a00d527634ea
#
_cell.length_a   1.000
_cell.length_b   1.000
_cell.length_c   1.000
_cell.angle_alpha   90.00
_cell.angle_beta   90.00
_cell.angle_gamma   90.00
#
_symmetry.space_group_name_H-M   'P 1'
#
loop_
_entity.id
_entity.type
_entity.pdbx_description
1 polymer ?
#
loop_
_entity_poly.entity_id
_entity_poly.type
_entity_poly.pdbx_seq_one_letter_code
_entity_poly.pdbx_strand_id
1 'polypeptide(L)'
;MAPVHELLHNPSSASGVIEYFPAHPHEGAVGVPAGEEHACVVATGSSQVTHRPFNLMVAFERAQDRHGNIVGRAVAESSFHHFVDYNWDVGMGCPGFLLEPPGNQIKREPEKLEDVETYVRNLALWLAG
;
A
#
# COMPACT_ATOMS: atom_id res chain seq x y z
N MET A 1 -13.58 -1.01 16.70
CA MET A 1 -12.47 -1.05 15.73
C MET A 1 -13.09 -0.77 14.37
N ALA A 2 -12.53 0.12 13.56
CA ALA A 2 -13.04 0.34 12.20
C ALA A 2 -12.84 -0.95 11.37
N PRO A 3 -13.76 -1.25 10.43
CA PRO A 3 -13.56 -2.38 9.54
C PRO A 3 -12.28 -2.20 8.70
N VAL A 4 -11.60 -3.30 8.39
CA VAL A 4 -10.45 -3.28 7.50
C VAL A 4 -10.94 -2.94 6.09
N HIS A 5 -10.24 -2.03 5.41
CA HIS A 5 -10.58 -1.66 4.04
C HIS A 5 -10.39 -2.84 3.09
N GLU A 6 -11.25 -2.96 2.08
CA GLU A 6 -11.23 -4.11 1.15
C GLU A 6 -9.91 -4.28 0.39
N LEU A 7 -9.15 -3.21 0.18
CA LEU A 7 -7.79 -3.27 -0.38
C LEU A 7 -6.84 -4.14 0.44
N LEU A 8 -7.08 -4.29 1.73
CA LEU A 8 -6.24 -5.07 2.63
C LEU A 8 -6.80 -6.45 2.95
N HIS A 9 -7.85 -6.91 2.27
CA HIS A 9 -8.35 -8.26 2.46
C HIS A 9 -7.44 -9.29 1.79
N ASN A 10 -7.06 -10.32 2.54
CA ASN A 10 -6.39 -11.51 2.01
C ASN A 10 -7.04 -12.76 2.59
N PRO A 11 -8.00 -13.38 1.89
CA PRO A 11 -8.70 -14.56 2.39
C PRO A 11 -7.79 -15.79 2.53
N SER A 12 -6.60 -15.79 1.93
CA SER A 12 -5.62 -16.87 2.06
C SER A 12 -4.78 -16.76 3.34
N SER A 13 -4.69 -15.58 3.95
CA SER A 13 -3.96 -15.41 5.20
C SER A 13 -4.75 -15.90 6.41
N ALA A 14 -4.05 -16.27 7.47
CA ALA A 14 -4.69 -16.76 8.70
C ALA A 14 -5.56 -15.70 9.40
N SER A 15 -5.20 -14.43 9.26
CA SER A 15 -5.94 -13.28 9.80
C SER A 15 -7.05 -12.77 8.89
N GLY A 16 -7.07 -13.21 7.62
CA GLY A 16 -7.98 -12.69 6.59
C GLY A 16 -7.56 -11.34 6.01
N VAL A 17 -6.39 -10.82 6.39
CA VAL A 17 -5.89 -9.52 5.95
C VAL A 17 -4.43 -9.60 5.48
N ILE A 18 -4.04 -8.61 4.69
CA ILE A 18 -2.65 -8.39 4.30
C ILE A 18 -1.89 -7.87 5.52
N GLU A 19 -0.82 -8.57 5.89
CA GLU A 19 0.01 -8.25 7.06
C GLU A 19 1.41 -7.75 6.69
N TYR A 20 1.82 -7.95 5.44
CA TYR A 20 3.17 -7.63 4.99
C TYR A 20 3.15 -6.66 3.82
N PHE A 21 3.99 -5.63 3.95
CA PHE A 21 4.41 -4.77 2.86
C PHE A 21 5.93 -4.61 2.86
N PRO A 22 6.56 -4.42 1.68
CA PRO A 22 7.99 -4.13 1.61
C PRO A 22 8.36 -2.88 2.42
N ALA A 23 9.50 -2.88 3.08
CA ALA A 23 9.98 -1.74 3.85
C ALA A 23 10.30 -0.54 2.95
N HIS A 24 10.06 0.67 3.45
CA HIS A 24 10.19 1.93 2.72
C HIS A 24 11.10 2.91 3.44
N PRO A 25 12.42 2.83 3.22
CA PRO A 25 13.37 3.67 3.97
C PRO A 25 13.38 5.14 3.51
N HIS A 26 12.85 5.46 2.33
CA HIS A 26 13.01 6.77 1.68
C HIS A 26 11.68 7.49 1.40
N GLU A 27 10.57 6.91 1.80
CA GLU A 27 9.25 7.36 1.39
C GLU A 27 8.71 8.48 2.29
N GLY A 28 7.82 9.25 1.71
CA GLY A 28 7.11 10.29 2.43
C GLY A 28 5.87 9.77 3.17
N ALA A 29 5.02 10.70 3.55
CA ALA A 29 3.69 10.42 4.10
C ALA A 29 2.62 10.98 3.17
N VAL A 30 1.45 10.34 3.15
CA VAL A 30 0.30 10.81 2.38
C VAL A 30 -0.66 11.55 3.29
N GLY A 31 -1.01 12.79 2.92
CA GLY A 31 -2.00 13.58 3.63
C GLY A 31 -3.42 13.35 3.12
N VAL A 32 -4.39 13.52 4.01
CA VAL A 32 -5.79 13.70 3.61
C VAL A 32 -6.08 15.19 3.64
N PRO A 33 -6.56 15.80 2.52
CA PRO A 33 -6.93 17.20 2.51
C PRO A 33 -8.03 17.49 3.53
N ALA A 34 -7.95 18.65 4.18
CA ALA A 34 -8.96 19.05 5.15
C ALA A 34 -10.34 19.18 4.46
N GLY A 35 -11.37 18.57 5.05
CA GLY A 35 -12.73 18.60 4.52
C GLY A 35 -12.99 17.58 3.39
N GLU A 36 -12.04 16.69 3.09
CA GLU A 36 -12.25 15.62 2.11
C GLU A 36 -13.06 14.47 2.74
N GLU A 37 -14.31 14.37 2.37
CA GLU A 37 -15.26 13.39 2.93
C GLU A 37 -15.19 12.02 2.22
N HIS A 38 -14.60 11.97 1.01
CA HIS A 38 -14.50 10.75 0.22
C HIS A 38 -13.16 10.03 0.39
N ALA A 39 -12.27 10.56 1.25
CA ALA A 39 -10.98 9.96 1.54
C ALA A 39 -11.01 9.16 2.83
N CYS A 40 -10.37 7.99 2.80
CA CYS A 40 -10.19 7.17 3.99
C CYS A 40 -8.72 6.73 4.10
N VAL A 41 -8.18 6.77 5.32
CA VAL A 41 -6.84 6.24 5.59
C VAL A 41 -6.95 4.71 5.64
N VAL A 42 -6.29 4.05 4.70
CA VAL A 42 -6.31 2.59 4.55
C VAL A 42 -5.26 1.93 5.43
N ALA A 43 -4.05 2.50 5.46
CA ALA A 43 -2.95 1.97 6.24
C ALA A 43 -2.11 3.10 6.85
N THR A 44 -1.58 2.86 8.04
CA THR A 44 -0.67 3.75 8.74
C THR A 44 0.62 3.04 9.12
N GLY A 45 1.69 3.79 9.23
CA GLY A 45 2.97 3.34 9.75
C GLY A 45 3.46 4.25 10.87
N SER A 46 4.56 3.86 11.50
CA SER A 46 5.28 4.69 12.47
C SER A 46 6.75 4.76 12.10
N SER A 47 7.30 5.96 12.11
CA SER A 47 8.73 6.17 11.87
C SER A 47 9.55 5.47 12.95
N GLN A 48 10.51 4.65 12.56
CA GLN A 48 11.44 4.01 13.51
C GLN A 48 12.36 5.02 14.19
N VAL A 49 12.63 6.15 13.54
CA VAL A 49 13.53 7.18 14.06
C VAL A 49 12.81 8.18 14.97
N THR A 50 11.64 8.68 14.54
CA THR A 50 10.92 9.73 15.26
C THR A 50 9.76 9.22 16.08
N HIS A 51 9.35 7.96 15.88
CA HIS A 51 8.16 7.31 16.45
C HIS A 51 6.84 8.06 16.14
N ARG A 52 6.84 8.90 15.12
CA ARG A 52 5.65 9.61 14.68
C ARG A 52 4.83 8.73 13.73
N PRO A 53 3.50 8.69 13.91
CA PRO A 53 2.62 8.02 12.97
C PRO A 53 2.56 8.80 11.65
N PHE A 54 2.34 8.08 10.55
CA PHE A 54 2.11 8.65 9.22
C PHE A 54 1.20 7.74 8.41
N ASN A 55 0.51 8.30 7.42
CA ASN A 55 -0.31 7.51 6.53
C ASN A 55 0.56 6.87 5.43
N LEU A 56 0.42 5.57 5.25
CA LEU A 56 1.01 4.81 4.16
C LEU A 56 0.14 4.86 2.92
N MET A 57 -1.19 4.74 3.10
CA MET A 57 -2.16 4.71 2.02
C MET A 57 -3.41 5.48 2.38
N VAL A 58 -3.93 6.20 1.39
CA VAL A 58 -5.22 6.88 1.44
C VAL A 58 -6.01 6.50 0.20
N ALA A 59 -7.20 5.96 0.39
CA ALA A 59 -8.15 5.68 -0.69
C ALA A 59 -9.13 6.85 -0.83
N PHE A 60 -9.46 7.18 -2.06
CA PHE A 60 -10.47 8.16 -2.43
C PHE A 60 -11.58 7.44 -3.17
N GLU A 61 -12.78 7.44 -2.60
CA GLU A 61 -13.97 6.88 -3.21
C GLU A 61 -14.48 7.74 -4.36
N ARG A 62 -15.37 7.15 -5.16
CA ARG A 62 -16.07 7.90 -6.20
C ARG A 62 -16.83 9.08 -5.60
N ALA A 63 -16.71 10.24 -6.24
CA ALA A 63 -17.35 11.46 -5.83
C ALA A 63 -17.93 12.20 -7.05
N GLN A 64 -18.67 13.27 -6.82
CA GLN A 64 -19.01 14.22 -7.85
C GLN A 64 -18.18 15.49 -7.68
N ASP A 65 -17.63 15.98 -8.79
CA ASP A 65 -16.98 17.27 -8.79
C ASP A 65 -18.02 18.42 -8.70
N ARG A 66 -17.53 19.65 -8.59
CA ARG A 66 -18.38 20.85 -8.51
C ARG A 66 -19.26 21.09 -9.75
N HIS A 67 -19.02 20.36 -10.83
CA HIS A 67 -19.79 20.43 -12.08
C HIS A 67 -20.75 19.24 -12.22
N GLY A 68 -20.81 18.35 -11.23
CA GLY A 68 -21.67 17.17 -11.24
C GLY A 68 -21.10 15.97 -12.00
N ASN A 69 -19.84 16.02 -12.46
CA ASN A 69 -19.22 14.88 -13.11
C ASN A 69 -18.76 13.85 -12.07
N ILE A 70 -18.97 12.58 -12.38
CA ILE A 70 -18.43 11.50 -11.54
C ILE A 70 -16.91 11.43 -11.74
N VAL A 71 -16.17 11.56 -10.65
CA VAL A 71 -14.75 11.27 -10.58
C VAL A 71 -14.53 9.83 -10.09
N GLY A 72 -13.53 9.17 -10.66
CA GLY A 72 -13.20 7.78 -10.34
C GLY A 72 -12.54 7.63 -8.97
N ARG A 73 -12.33 6.39 -8.58
CA ARG A 73 -11.53 6.03 -7.41
C ARG A 73 -10.05 6.34 -7.62
N ALA A 74 -9.35 6.63 -6.55
CA ALA A 74 -7.90 6.78 -6.55
C ALA A 74 -7.30 6.25 -5.25
N VAL A 75 -6.05 5.81 -5.31
CA VAL A 75 -5.25 5.51 -4.12
C VAL A 75 -3.98 6.35 -4.17
N ALA A 76 -3.69 7.05 -3.09
CA ALA A 76 -2.42 7.71 -2.89
C ALA A 76 -1.60 6.89 -1.89
N GLU A 77 -0.39 6.52 -2.30
CA GLU A 77 0.52 5.71 -1.50
C GLU A 77 1.80 6.49 -1.19
N SER A 78 2.37 6.25 -0.03
CA SER A 78 3.66 6.82 0.36
C SER A 78 4.83 6.15 -0.36
N SER A 79 4.59 5.08 -1.11
CA SER A 79 5.59 4.26 -1.77
C SER A 79 5.06 3.60 -3.02
N PHE A 80 5.96 3.33 -3.98
CA PHE A 80 5.71 2.52 -5.16
C PHE A 80 6.35 1.10 -5.08
N HIS A 81 6.90 0.73 -3.96
CA HIS A 81 7.66 -0.52 -3.78
C HIS A 81 6.84 -1.79 -4.00
N HIS A 82 5.52 -1.70 -3.92
CA HIS A 82 4.60 -2.80 -4.25
C HIS A 82 4.60 -3.19 -5.74
N PHE A 83 5.12 -2.33 -6.61
CA PHE A 83 5.05 -2.48 -8.07
C PHE A 83 6.41 -2.73 -8.72
N VAL A 84 7.50 -2.79 -7.95
CA VAL A 84 8.84 -2.93 -8.52
C VAL A 84 9.33 -4.37 -8.48
N ASP A 85 9.97 -4.79 -9.57
CA ASP A 85 10.39 -6.17 -9.85
C ASP A 85 11.22 -6.79 -8.73
N TYR A 86 12.19 -6.07 -8.19
CA TYR A 86 13.10 -6.60 -7.16
C TYR A 86 12.41 -6.86 -5.82
N ASN A 87 11.21 -6.33 -5.60
CA ASN A 87 10.38 -6.67 -4.44
C ASN A 87 9.48 -7.88 -4.68
N TRP A 88 9.35 -8.32 -5.94
CA TRP A 88 8.65 -9.55 -6.31
C TRP A 88 9.63 -10.69 -6.54
N ASP A 89 10.78 -10.38 -7.11
CA ASP A 89 11.90 -11.30 -7.25
C ASP A 89 13.23 -10.63 -6.88
N VAL A 90 13.73 -10.92 -5.69
CA VAL A 90 15.03 -10.39 -5.22
C VAL A 90 16.21 -10.83 -6.08
N GLY A 91 16.03 -11.78 -6.99
CA GLY A 91 17.02 -12.17 -8.00
C GLY A 91 17.22 -11.12 -9.09
N MET A 92 16.25 -10.19 -9.26
CA MET A 92 16.36 -9.06 -10.18
C MET A 92 17.37 -7.99 -9.71
N GLY A 93 17.86 -8.10 -8.47
CA GLY A 93 18.78 -7.14 -7.88
C GLY A 93 18.06 -5.94 -7.26
N CYS A 94 18.83 -4.94 -6.85
CA CYS A 94 18.31 -3.67 -6.35
C CYS A 94 19.03 -2.50 -7.02
N PRO A 95 18.43 -1.30 -7.01
CA PRO A 95 19.10 -0.11 -7.54
C PRO A 95 20.46 0.12 -6.88
N GLY A 96 21.48 0.44 -7.68
CA GLY A 96 22.87 0.58 -7.22
C GLY A 96 23.09 1.76 -6.24
N PHE A 97 22.11 2.61 -6.04
CA PHE A 97 22.16 3.71 -5.04
C PHE A 97 21.74 3.25 -3.64
N LEU A 98 21.20 2.04 -3.50
CA LEU A 98 20.86 1.48 -2.19
C LEU A 98 22.11 0.92 -1.55
N LEU A 99 22.38 1.32 -0.31
CA LEU A 99 23.53 0.84 0.48
C LEU A 99 23.29 -0.55 1.08
N GLU A 100 22.02 -0.95 1.18
CA GLU A 100 21.61 -2.23 1.73
C GLU A 100 21.25 -3.20 0.61
N PRO A 101 21.70 -4.45 0.68
CA PRO A 101 21.26 -5.47 -0.26
C PRO A 101 19.78 -5.75 -0.06
N PRO A 102 19.05 -6.21 -1.10
CA PRO A 102 17.64 -6.58 -0.96
C PRO A 102 17.53 -7.73 0.05
N GLY A 103 16.51 -7.66 0.92
CA GLY A 103 16.18 -8.77 1.79
C GLY A 103 15.78 -10.00 1.00
N ASN A 104 15.94 -11.18 1.60
CA ASN A 104 15.51 -12.45 0.98
C ASN A 104 14.29 -13.07 1.69
N GLN A 105 13.58 -12.29 2.48
CA GLN A 105 12.46 -12.76 3.30
C GLN A 105 11.32 -13.30 2.44
N ILE A 106 10.98 -12.63 1.34
CA ILE A 106 9.99 -13.09 0.36
C ILE A 106 10.31 -14.47 -0.21
N LYS A 107 11.60 -14.80 -0.41
CA LYS A 107 12.00 -16.13 -0.87
C LYS A 107 11.86 -17.23 0.20
N ARG A 108 12.00 -16.86 1.47
CA ARG A 108 11.92 -17.81 2.59
C ARG A 108 10.50 -17.95 3.14
N GLU A 109 9.72 -16.93 2.98
CA GLU A 109 8.36 -16.78 3.51
C GLU A 109 7.44 -16.36 2.35
N PRO A 110 7.04 -17.30 1.47
CA PRO A 110 6.29 -16.98 0.24
C PRO A 110 4.93 -16.34 0.49
N GLU A 111 4.35 -16.51 1.66
CA GLU A 111 3.12 -15.83 2.08
C GLU A 111 3.28 -14.29 2.10
N LYS A 112 4.49 -13.78 2.26
CA LYS A 112 4.76 -12.34 2.19
C LYS A 112 4.70 -11.80 0.77
N LEU A 113 5.13 -12.59 -0.21
CA LEU A 113 4.94 -12.26 -1.62
C LEU A 113 3.46 -12.32 -2.00
N GLU A 114 2.74 -13.34 -1.50
CA GLU A 114 1.31 -13.46 -1.72
C GLU A 114 0.53 -12.25 -1.20
N ASP A 115 0.92 -11.68 -0.07
CA ASP A 115 0.33 -10.44 0.46
C ASP A 115 0.52 -9.27 -0.52
N VAL A 116 1.73 -9.08 -1.06
CA VAL A 116 2.01 -8.02 -2.04
C VAL A 116 1.21 -8.21 -3.33
N GLU A 117 1.20 -9.43 -3.88
CA GLU A 117 0.43 -9.78 -5.09
C GLU A 117 -1.07 -9.60 -4.88
N THR A 118 -1.56 -10.00 -3.70
CA THR A 118 -2.98 -9.84 -3.33
C THR A 118 -3.36 -8.37 -3.24
N TYR A 119 -2.50 -7.54 -2.66
CA TYR A 119 -2.73 -6.09 -2.61
C TYR A 119 -2.83 -5.50 -4.02
N VAL A 120 -1.88 -5.78 -4.90
CA VAL A 120 -1.88 -5.27 -6.29
C VAL A 120 -3.13 -5.72 -7.05
N ARG A 121 -3.54 -6.97 -6.87
CA ARG A 121 -4.79 -7.49 -7.45
C ARG A 121 -6.01 -6.75 -6.91
N ASN A 122 -6.11 -6.59 -5.58
CA ASN A 122 -7.21 -5.89 -4.94
C ASN A 122 -7.29 -4.44 -5.42
N LEU A 123 -6.14 -3.76 -5.52
CA LEU A 123 -6.06 -2.40 -6.03
C LEU A 123 -6.61 -2.29 -7.46
N ALA A 124 -6.18 -3.18 -8.36
CA ALA A 124 -6.67 -3.18 -9.74
C ALA A 124 -8.18 -3.41 -9.81
N LEU A 125 -8.71 -4.36 -9.06
CA LEU A 125 -10.14 -4.66 -9.02
C LEU A 125 -10.95 -3.50 -8.41
N TRP A 126 -10.47 -2.93 -7.33
CA TRP A 126 -11.13 -1.82 -6.66
C TRP A 126 -11.17 -0.56 -7.53
N LEU A 127 -10.09 -0.24 -8.24
CA LEU A 127 -10.06 0.89 -9.17
C LEU A 127 -10.99 0.69 -10.38
N ALA A 128 -11.17 -0.55 -10.82
CA ALA A 128 -12.05 -0.88 -11.95
C ALA A 128 -13.55 -0.86 -11.58
N GLY A 129 -13.92 -1.18 -10.36
CA GLY A 129 -15.30 -1.25 -9.87
C GLY A 129 -15.85 0.03 -9.36
#